data_b77ac010853e772a98c231e666de4f2a
#
_entry.id   b77ac010853e772a98c231e666de4f2a
#
_cell.length_a   1.000
_cell.length_b   1.000
_cell.length_c   1.000
_cell.angle_alpha   90.00
_cell.angle_beta   90.00
_cell.angle_gamma   90.00
#
_symmetry.space_group_name_H-M   'P 1'
#
loop_
_entity.id
_entity.type
_entity.pdbx_description
1 polymer ?
#
loop_
_entity_poly.entity_id
_entity_poly.type
_entity_poly.pdbx_seq_one_letter_code
_entity_poly.pdbx_strand_id
1 'polypeptide(L)'
;PDIMCNKNIKFKAFLNFAMKQNADYIAMGHYAKVRHDENMSYLLRAHDNNKDQTYFLCMLSQAQLRRSLFPLGDIDKPEVRRIAHELNLKTKDKKDSTGICFIGERNFKQFLKNYLPAKPGNMVTLNGKVVAKHDGLMYYTIGQRKGLDIGGLKDFDNSPWFVIGKNLEKNELIVGQGYENEMLYSTSCTATDLNEISIPLVEDKIYQAKFRYRDKDHPVKVKKYDNHIEVIFQEPIRACTPGQAVVFYDNELCLGGAIIENAYYNLSLIHI
;
A
#
# COMPACT_ATOMS: atom_id res chain seq x y z
N PRO A 1 0.42 -7.90 -0.37
CA PRO A 1 0.46 -9.16 0.40
C PRO A 1 0.24 -8.96 1.89
N ASP A 2 0.87 -7.92 2.51
CA ASP A 2 0.85 -7.73 3.97
C ASP A 2 -0.56 -7.45 4.52
N ILE A 3 -1.37 -6.64 3.84
CA ILE A 3 -2.77 -6.38 4.22
C ILE A 3 -3.56 -7.69 4.25
N MET A 4 -3.46 -8.51 3.20
CA MET A 4 -4.20 -9.79 3.11
C MET A 4 -3.65 -10.83 4.10
N CYS A 5 -2.33 -10.84 4.36
CA CYS A 5 -1.73 -11.67 5.40
C CYS A 5 -2.26 -11.28 6.79
N ASN A 6 -2.33 -9.98 7.09
CA ASN A 6 -2.90 -9.51 8.35
C ASN A 6 -4.38 -9.91 8.46
N LYS A 7 -5.21 -9.58 7.45
CA LYS A 7 -6.66 -9.87 7.44
C LYS A 7 -6.96 -11.37 7.63
N ASN A 8 -6.27 -12.24 6.90
CA ASN A 8 -6.66 -13.66 6.76
C ASN A 8 -5.81 -14.62 7.60
N ILE A 9 -4.55 -14.30 7.86
CA ILE A 9 -3.64 -15.21 8.58
C ILE A 9 -3.46 -14.76 10.02
N LYS A 10 -2.85 -13.58 10.25
CA LYS A 10 -2.51 -13.14 11.60
C LYS A 10 -3.73 -12.85 12.46
N PHE A 11 -4.68 -12.08 11.94
CA PHE A 11 -5.86 -11.65 12.69
C PHE A 11 -7.12 -12.52 12.40
N LYS A 12 -6.99 -13.60 11.65
CA LYS A 12 -8.08 -14.58 11.48
C LYS A 12 -7.64 -15.98 11.87
N ALA A 13 -6.75 -16.62 11.12
CA ALA A 13 -6.36 -18.00 11.40
C ALA A 13 -5.64 -18.12 12.75
N PHE A 14 -4.64 -17.26 13.01
CA PHE A 14 -3.91 -17.26 14.29
C PHE A 14 -4.80 -16.80 15.44
N LEU A 15 -5.62 -15.77 15.28
CA LEU A 15 -6.59 -15.36 16.30
C LEU A 15 -7.52 -16.52 16.68
N ASN A 16 -8.10 -17.20 15.68
CA ASN A 16 -8.98 -18.34 15.94
C ASN A 16 -8.26 -19.48 16.66
N PHE A 17 -7.00 -19.74 16.32
CA PHE A 17 -6.17 -20.71 17.03
C PHE A 17 -5.95 -20.30 18.48
N ALA A 18 -5.58 -19.04 18.74
CA ALA A 18 -5.37 -18.53 20.09
C ALA A 18 -6.65 -18.62 20.96
N MET A 19 -7.81 -18.27 20.39
CA MET A 19 -9.09 -18.38 21.11
C MET A 19 -9.41 -19.84 21.48
N LYS A 20 -9.07 -20.81 20.63
CA LYS A 20 -9.21 -22.26 20.95
C LYS A 20 -8.27 -22.70 22.07
N GLN A 21 -7.19 -21.96 22.34
CA GLN A 21 -6.28 -22.19 23.48
C GLN A 21 -6.67 -21.36 24.72
N ASN A 22 -7.92 -20.85 24.78
CA ASN A 22 -8.46 -20.02 25.86
C ASN A 22 -7.72 -18.70 26.07
N ALA A 23 -7.11 -18.14 25.03
CA ALA A 23 -6.55 -16.80 25.09
C ALA A 23 -7.67 -15.75 24.98
N ASP A 24 -7.59 -14.66 25.75
CA ASP A 24 -8.53 -13.55 25.66
C ASP A 24 -8.16 -12.58 24.54
N TYR A 25 -6.87 -12.41 24.29
CA TYR A 25 -6.31 -11.48 23.30
C TYR A 25 -5.10 -12.09 22.57
N ILE A 26 -4.81 -11.53 21.41
CA ILE A 26 -3.50 -11.69 20.76
C ILE A 26 -2.73 -10.37 20.87
N ALA A 27 -1.44 -10.43 21.21
CA ALA A 27 -0.54 -9.28 21.20
C ALA A 27 0.35 -9.34 19.97
N MET A 28 0.34 -8.28 19.17
CA MET A 28 1.05 -8.21 17.89
C MET A 28 2.11 -7.12 17.91
N GLY A 29 3.29 -7.41 17.35
CA GLY A 29 4.41 -6.47 17.28
C GLY A 29 4.28 -5.38 16.19
N HIS A 30 3.06 -5.06 15.74
CA HIS A 30 2.83 -3.96 14.82
C HIS A 30 2.95 -2.62 15.55
N TYR A 31 3.55 -1.64 14.88
CA TYR A 31 3.51 -0.25 15.31
C TYR A 31 2.14 0.33 14.97
N ALA A 32 1.22 0.20 15.86
CA ALA A 32 -0.14 0.73 15.84
C ALA A 32 -0.62 0.85 17.29
N LYS A 33 -1.68 1.61 17.53
CA LYS A 33 -2.37 1.65 18.82
C LYS A 33 -3.80 1.16 18.66
N VAL A 34 -4.35 0.62 19.72
CA VAL A 34 -5.75 0.26 19.81
C VAL A 34 -6.34 0.85 21.08
N ARG A 35 -7.51 1.45 20.96
CA ARG A 35 -8.32 1.87 22.08
C ARG A 35 -9.63 1.09 22.07
N HIS A 36 -9.92 0.43 23.17
CA HIS A 36 -11.19 -0.28 23.36
C HIS A 36 -12.11 0.56 24.27
N ASP A 37 -13.36 0.72 23.88
CA ASP A 37 -14.43 1.13 24.77
C ASP A 37 -15.47 0.00 24.90
N GLU A 38 -16.58 0.27 25.60
CA GLU A 38 -17.62 -0.72 25.87
C GLU A 38 -18.17 -1.37 24.59
N ASN A 39 -18.35 -0.59 23.54
CA ASN A 39 -19.06 -1.00 22.33
C ASN A 39 -18.14 -1.20 21.11
N MET A 40 -16.98 -0.51 21.07
CA MET A 40 -16.18 -0.40 19.85
C MET A 40 -14.68 -0.42 20.13
N SER A 41 -13.91 -0.79 19.14
CA SER A 41 -12.45 -0.72 19.15
C SER A 41 -11.98 0.20 18.03
N TYR A 42 -11.03 1.05 18.35
CA TYR A 42 -10.48 2.07 17.45
C TYR A 42 -9.03 1.77 17.12
N LEU A 43 -8.71 1.68 15.85
CA LEU A 43 -7.33 1.56 15.39
C LEU A 43 -6.72 2.95 15.25
N LEU A 44 -5.62 3.20 15.93
CA LEU A 44 -4.98 4.51 15.99
C LEU A 44 -3.53 4.41 15.47
N ARG A 45 -3.05 5.50 14.87
CA ARG A 45 -1.65 5.62 14.44
C ARG A 45 -0.70 5.35 15.60
N ALA A 46 0.46 4.78 15.30
CA ALA A 46 1.54 4.63 16.25
C ALA A 46 2.13 5.98 16.67
N HIS A 47 2.80 6.02 17.83
CA HIS A 47 3.61 7.16 18.22
C HIS A 47 4.75 7.44 17.21
N ASP A 48 5.44 6.39 16.77
CA ASP A 48 6.46 6.48 15.73
C ASP A 48 5.80 6.56 14.33
N ASN A 49 5.58 7.80 13.86
CA ASN A 49 4.99 8.06 12.55
C ASN A 49 5.78 7.45 11.38
N ASN A 50 7.09 7.27 11.53
CA ASN A 50 7.95 6.68 10.49
C ASN A 50 7.79 5.16 10.41
N LYS A 51 7.31 4.55 11.49
CA LYS A 51 7.07 3.10 11.59
C LYS A 51 5.60 2.73 11.65
N ASP A 52 4.69 3.70 11.68
CA ASP A 52 3.25 3.44 11.73
C ASP A 52 2.81 2.40 10.70
N GLN A 53 2.16 1.34 11.17
CA GLN A 53 1.74 0.19 10.36
C GLN A 53 0.22 0.06 10.24
N THR A 54 -0.54 1.06 10.63
CA THR A 54 -2.01 1.06 10.50
C THR A 54 -2.45 0.89 9.05
N TYR A 55 -1.65 1.35 8.08
CA TYR A 55 -1.86 1.10 6.66
C TYR A 55 -2.09 -0.39 6.34
N PHE A 56 -1.31 -1.28 6.94
CA PHE A 56 -1.41 -2.72 6.71
C PHE A 56 -2.54 -3.39 7.50
N LEU A 57 -3.16 -2.65 8.43
CA LEU A 57 -4.23 -3.12 9.30
C LEU A 57 -5.62 -2.60 8.87
N CYS A 58 -5.71 -1.82 7.80
CA CYS A 58 -6.91 -1.15 7.32
C CYS A 58 -8.09 -2.09 7.00
N MET A 59 -7.81 -3.38 6.78
CA MET A 59 -8.82 -4.39 6.45
C MET A 59 -9.24 -5.26 7.64
N LEU A 60 -8.89 -4.88 8.88
CA LEU A 60 -9.34 -5.59 10.07
C LEU A 60 -10.82 -5.29 10.36
N SER A 61 -11.54 -6.31 10.76
CA SER A 61 -12.91 -6.15 11.29
C SER A 61 -12.90 -5.73 12.76
N GLN A 62 -14.03 -5.22 13.26
CA GLN A 62 -14.21 -4.93 14.68
C GLN A 62 -13.99 -6.18 15.56
N ALA A 63 -14.47 -7.34 15.14
CA ALA A 63 -14.28 -8.58 15.89
C ALA A 63 -12.80 -8.98 16.03
N GLN A 64 -12.00 -8.74 14.98
CA GLN A 64 -10.55 -8.96 14.98
C GLN A 64 -9.85 -7.94 15.87
N LEU A 65 -10.17 -6.65 15.70
CA LEU A 65 -9.52 -5.57 16.43
C LEU A 65 -9.82 -5.65 17.94
N ARG A 66 -11.05 -6.02 18.32
CA ARG A 66 -11.48 -6.15 19.73
C ARG A 66 -10.68 -7.20 20.51
N ARG A 67 -10.07 -8.15 19.84
CA ARG A 67 -9.24 -9.22 20.44
C ARG A 67 -7.72 -8.99 20.22
N SER A 68 -7.34 -7.78 19.85
CA SER A 68 -5.96 -7.47 19.48
C SER A 68 -5.36 -6.40 20.38
N LEU A 69 -4.09 -6.57 20.72
CA LEU A 69 -3.26 -5.61 21.46
C LEU A 69 -2.02 -5.28 20.63
N PHE A 70 -1.57 -4.03 20.71
CA PHE A 70 -0.36 -3.55 20.03
C PHE A 70 0.61 -2.91 21.04
N PRO A 71 1.42 -3.71 21.75
CA PRO A 71 2.27 -3.21 22.85
C PRO A 71 3.35 -2.20 22.42
N LEU A 72 3.69 -2.15 21.12
CA LEU A 72 4.70 -1.24 20.58
C LEU A 72 4.14 0.09 20.09
N GLY A 73 2.83 0.33 20.25
CA GLY A 73 2.16 1.49 19.68
C GLY A 73 2.60 2.84 20.26
N ASP A 74 2.98 2.87 21.53
CA ASP A 74 3.33 4.11 22.26
C ASP A 74 4.83 4.38 22.35
N ILE A 75 5.67 3.52 21.78
CA ILE A 75 7.13 3.65 21.82
C ILE A 75 7.73 3.68 20.43
N ASP A 76 8.83 4.40 20.26
CA ASP A 76 9.53 4.48 18.99
C ASP A 76 10.49 3.29 18.77
N LYS A 77 10.95 3.11 17.55
CA LYS A 77 11.83 2.01 17.20
C LYS A 77 13.20 2.04 17.91
N PRO A 78 13.87 3.18 18.10
CA PRO A 78 15.07 3.27 18.91
C PRO A 78 14.86 2.76 20.34
N GLU A 79 13.76 3.14 20.99
CA GLU A 79 13.43 2.70 22.33
C GLU A 79 13.18 1.19 22.40
N VAL A 80 12.45 0.63 21.44
CA VAL A 80 12.28 -0.84 21.34
C VAL A 80 13.62 -1.55 21.26
N ARG A 81 14.59 -1.01 20.51
CA ARG A 81 15.94 -1.57 20.41
C ARG A 81 16.70 -1.45 21.73
N ARG A 82 16.61 -0.29 22.40
CA ARG A 82 17.22 -0.08 23.72
C ARG A 82 16.74 -1.13 24.71
N ILE A 83 15.43 -1.31 24.84
CA ILE A 83 14.82 -2.32 25.71
C ILE A 83 15.27 -3.74 25.35
N ALA A 84 15.30 -4.08 24.05
CA ALA A 84 15.76 -5.38 23.58
C ALA A 84 17.22 -5.67 23.95
N HIS A 85 18.08 -4.66 23.91
CA HIS A 85 19.48 -4.76 24.35
C HIS A 85 19.59 -4.91 25.87
N GLU A 86 18.86 -4.12 26.65
CA GLU A 86 18.84 -4.21 28.11
C GLU A 86 18.37 -5.59 28.60
N LEU A 87 17.34 -6.13 27.97
CA LEU A 87 16.80 -7.45 28.26
C LEU A 87 17.64 -8.58 27.62
N ASN A 88 18.72 -8.26 26.92
CA ASN A 88 19.58 -9.19 26.20
C ASN A 88 18.81 -10.19 25.32
N LEU A 89 17.78 -9.71 24.61
CA LEU A 89 16.96 -10.56 23.76
C LEU A 89 17.77 -11.10 22.56
N LYS A 90 17.53 -12.34 22.18
CA LYS A 90 18.19 -12.97 21.00
C LYS A 90 17.97 -12.22 19.69
N THR A 91 16.92 -11.41 19.61
CA THR A 91 16.53 -10.64 18.42
C THR A 91 16.98 -9.18 18.45
N LYS A 92 17.73 -8.73 19.46
CA LYS A 92 18.15 -7.33 19.66
C LYS A 92 18.85 -6.72 18.45
N ASP A 93 19.70 -7.50 17.76
CA ASP A 93 20.49 -7.07 16.60
C ASP A 93 19.84 -7.44 15.25
N LYS A 94 18.63 -8.01 15.27
CA LYS A 94 17.93 -8.41 14.05
C LYS A 94 17.60 -7.20 13.21
N LYS A 95 18.02 -7.22 11.94
CA LYS A 95 17.69 -6.16 10.95
C LYS A 95 16.18 -6.08 10.73
N ASP A 96 15.71 -4.89 10.34
CA ASP A 96 14.31 -4.71 9.95
C ASP A 96 14.01 -5.59 8.73
N SER A 97 12.84 -6.22 8.73
CA SER A 97 12.39 -7.02 7.58
C SER A 97 12.13 -6.08 6.39
N THR A 98 12.82 -6.33 5.28
CA THR A 98 12.69 -5.55 4.03
C THR A 98 11.82 -6.25 3.00
N GLY A 99 11.37 -7.46 3.27
CA GLY A 99 10.55 -8.29 2.39
C GLY A 99 9.32 -8.86 3.08
N ILE A 100 8.56 -9.68 2.35
CA ILE A 100 7.40 -10.40 2.90
C ILE A 100 7.89 -11.36 3.99
N CYS A 101 7.38 -11.22 5.21
CA CYS A 101 7.92 -11.83 6.42
C CYS A 101 8.05 -13.36 6.39
N PHE A 102 7.19 -14.07 5.65
CA PHE A 102 7.22 -15.53 5.53
C PHE A 102 7.99 -16.06 4.32
N ILE A 103 8.44 -15.17 3.42
CA ILE A 103 9.26 -15.54 2.24
C ILE A 103 10.75 -15.35 2.55
N GLY A 104 11.08 -14.42 3.46
CA GLY A 104 12.45 -14.03 3.78
C GLY A 104 13.11 -13.16 2.70
N GLU A 105 14.41 -12.92 2.86
CA GLU A 105 15.19 -12.13 1.90
C GLU A 105 15.46 -12.98 0.65
N ARG A 106 14.69 -12.75 -0.41
CA ARG A 106 14.86 -13.37 -1.73
C ARG A 106 14.73 -12.32 -2.82
N ASN A 107 15.33 -12.60 -3.97
CA ASN A 107 15.07 -11.81 -5.16
C ASN A 107 13.59 -12.01 -5.55
N PHE A 108 12.78 -10.97 -5.35
CA PHE A 108 11.34 -11.01 -5.53
C PHE A 108 10.93 -11.42 -6.95
N LYS A 109 11.65 -10.92 -7.97
CA LYS A 109 11.42 -11.28 -9.38
C LYS A 109 11.67 -12.78 -9.62
N GLN A 110 12.74 -13.33 -9.04
CA GLN A 110 13.09 -14.74 -9.15
C GLN A 110 12.09 -15.64 -8.41
N PHE A 111 11.61 -15.19 -7.26
CA PHE A 111 10.56 -15.88 -6.50
C PHE A 111 9.25 -15.94 -7.29
N LEU A 112 8.79 -14.81 -7.83
CA LEU A 112 7.54 -14.74 -8.60
C LEU A 112 7.57 -15.60 -9.87
N LYS A 113 8.72 -15.74 -10.53
CA LYS A 113 8.87 -16.60 -11.72
C LYS A 113 8.42 -18.05 -11.50
N ASN A 114 8.51 -18.54 -10.26
CA ASN A 114 8.09 -19.92 -9.95
C ASN A 114 6.57 -20.08 -9.88
N TYR A 115 5.82 -19.00 -9.71
CA TYR A 115 4.35 -19.04 -9.52
C TYR A 115 3.59 -18.38 -10.67
N LEU A 116 4.20 -17.40 -11.32
CA LEU A 116 3.58 -16.62 -12.38
C LEU A 116 4.48 -16.69 -13.63
N PRO A 117 4.05 -17.37 -14.70
CA PRO A 117 4.81 -17.43 -15.93
C PRO A 117 5.01 -16.02 -16.50
N ALA A 118 6.26 -15.61 -16.60
CA ALA A 118 6.61 -14.33 -17.18
C ALA A 118 6.38 -14.35 -18.69
N LYS A 119 5.66 -13.36 -19.21
CA LYS A 119 5.49 -13.12 -20.65
C LYS A 119 6.27 -11.85 -21.01
N PRO A 120 7.46 -11.96 -21.61
CA PRO A 120 8.20 -10.80 -22.08
C PRO A 120 7.43 -10.01 -23.13
N GLY A 121 7.65 -8.70 -23.18
CA GLY A 121 7.01 -7.80 -24.15
C GLY A 121 7.82 -6.53 -24.34
N ASN A 122 7.22 -5.56 -25.04
CA ASN A 122 7.87 -4.29 -25.33
C ASN A 122 7.59 -3.23 -24.26
N MET A 123 8.59 -2.40 -23.99
CA MET A 123 8.39 -1.10 -23.35
C MET A 123 8.18 -0.06 -24.45
N VAL A 124 7.05 0.64 -24.41
CA VAL A 124 6.65 1.59 -25.43
C VAL A 124 6.37 2.97 -24.81
N THR A 125 6.58 4.00 -25.59
CA THR A 125 6.12 5.35 -25.25
C THR A 125 4.63 5.50 -25.55
N LEU A 126 3.98 6.60 -25.13
CA LEU A 126 2.56 6.88 -25.41
C LEU A 126 2.24 6.84 -26.91
N ASN A 127 3.16 7.30 -27.76
CA ASN A 127 2.99 7.27 -29.22
C ASN A 127 3.41 5.94 -29.88
N GLY A 128 3.60 4.87 -29.07
CA GLY A 128 3.85 3.51 -29.55
C GLY A 128 5.30 3.22 -29.97
N LYS A 129 6.26 4.14 -29.77
CA LYS A 129 7.66 3.87 -30.08
C LYS A 129 8.25 2.88 -29.09
N VAL A 130 8.82 1.78 -29.59
CA VAL A 130 9.52 0.78 -28.76
C VAL A 130 10.85 1.36 -28.28
N VAL A 131 11.09 1.33 -26.97
CA VAL A 131 12.31 1.87 -26.32
C VAL A 131 13.12 0.79 -25.60
N ALA A 132 12.50 -0.30 -25.15
CA ALA A 132 13.17 -1.43 -24.52
C ALA A 132 12.25 -2.69 -24.51
N LYS A 133 12.69 -3.73 -23.82
CA LYS A 133 11.89 -4.93 -23.53
C LYS A 133 11.73 -5.13 -22.03
N HIS A 134 10.58 -5.66 -21.61
CA HIS A 134 10.32 -6.08 -20.24
C HIS A 134 10.23 -7.60 -20.11
N ASP A 135 10.49 -8.13 -18.92
CA ASP A 135 10.42 -9.57 -18.66
C ASP A 135 9.01 -10.09 -18.28
N GLY A 136 8.05 -9.18 -18.12
CA GLY A 136 6.66 -9.49 -17.75
C GLY A 136 6.03 -8.31 -17.01
N LEU A 137 4.82 -7.89 -17.40
CA LEU A 137 4.11 -6.71 -16.85
C LEU A 137 3.92 -6.77 -15.34
N MET A 138 3.85 -7.97 -14.74
CA MET A 138 3.65 -8.18 -13.32
C MET A 138 4.81 -7.71 -12.45
N TYR A 139 6.01 -7.55 -13.01
CA TYR A 139 7.20 -7.13 -12.27
C TYR A 139 7.32 -5.61 -12.16
N TYR A 140 6.44 -4.86 -12.81
CA TYR A 140 6.51 -3.40 -12.88
C TYR A 140 5.30 -2.76 -12.22
N THR A 141 5.52 -1.61 -11.58
CA THR A 141 4.49 -0.82 -10.89
C THR A 141 4.48 0.59 -11.47
N ILE A 142 3.30 1.20 -11.57
CA ILE A 142 3.17 2.61 -11.99
C ILE A 142 4.06 3.50 -11.11
N GLY A 143 4.80 4.41 -11.74
CA GLY A 143 5.78 5.28 -11.08
C GLY A 143 7.14 4.63 -10.81
N GLN A 144 7.34 3.35 -11.15
CA GLN A 144 8.64 2.70 -11.01
C GLN A 144 9.66 3.32 -11.98
N ARG A 145 10.87 3.60 -11.45
CA ARG A 145 12.02 4.09 -12.18
C ARG A 145 13.12 3.04 -12.34
N LYS A 146 13.44 2.36 -11.23
CA LYS A 146 14.57 1.40 -11.19
C LYS A 146 14.23 0.12 -11.94
N GLY A 147 15.24 -0.44 -12.66
CA GLY A 147 15.13 -1.73 -13.35
C GLY A 147 14.32 -1.66 -14.65
N LEU A 148 14.24 -0.49 -15.29
CA LEU A 148 13.72 -0.35 -16.65
C LEU A 148 14.83 -0.56 -17.69
N ASP A 149 16.08 -0.30 -17.31
CA ASP A 149 17.29 -0.48 -18.13
C ASP A 149 17.18 0.18 -19.52
N ILE A 150 16.47 1.33 -19.58
CA ILE A 150 16.31 2.15 -20.78
C ILE A 150 17.42 3.20 -20.77
N GLY A 151 18.29 3.20 -21.77
CA GLY A 151 19.37 4.17 -21.89
C GLY A 151 19.87 4.33 -23.30
N GLY A 152 20.59 5.43 -23.55
CA GLY A 152 21.33 5.63 -24.80
C GLY A 152 20.50 5.83 -26.06
N LEU A 153 19.27 6.24 -25.98
CA LEU A 153 18.37 6.50 -27.12
C LEU A 153 18.61 7.90 -27.70
N LYS A 154 19.04 7.98 -28.96
CA LYS A 154 19.39 9.25 -29.61
C LYS A 154 18.27 10.27 -29.73
N ASP A 155 17.01 9.81 -29.76
CA ASP A 155 15.83 10.65 -29.97
C ASP A 155 15.17 11.14 -28.65
N PHE A 156 15.80 10.88 -27.52
CA PHE A 156 15.30 11.22 -26.21
C PHE A 156 16.37 11.94 -25.39
N ASP A 157 15.93 12.78 -24.47
CA ASP A 157 16.86 13.47 -23.56
C ASP A 157 17.35 12.53 -22.44
N ASN A 158 18.16 13.07 -21.52
CA ASN A 158 18.70 12.32 -20.39
C ASN A 158 17.77 12.24 -19.19
N SER A 159 16.49 12.63 -19.35
CA SER A 159 15.51 12.55 -18.26
C SER A 159 15.21 11.11 -17.87
N PRO A 160 14.97 10.83 -16.59
CA PRO A 160 14.70 9.47 -16.14
C PRO A 160 13.37 8.93 -16.68
N TRP A 161 13.36 7.65 -17.00
CA TRP A 161 12.18 6.92 -17.43
C TRP A 161 11.36 6.42 -16.24
N PHE A 162 10.04 6.44 -16.39
CA PHE A 162 9.08 5.92 -15.42
C PHE A 162 8.03 5.05 -16.10
N VAL A 163 7.55 4.05 -15.39
CA VAL A 163 6.34 3.31 -15.80
C VAL A 163 5.14 4.25 -15.61
N ILE A 164 4.42 4.52 -16.70
CA ILE A 164 3.23 5.38 -16.69
C ILE A 164 1.94 4.61 -17.00
N GLY A 165 2.03 3.37 -17.48
CA GLY A 165 0.86 2.56 -17.79
C GLY A 165 1.23 1.12 -18.15
N LYS A 166 0.19 0.31 -18.39
CA LYS A 166 0.28 -1.06 -18.87
C LYS A 166 -0.85 -1.33 -19.87
N ASN A 167 -0.52 -1.87 -21.01
CA ASN A 167 -1.49 -2.42 -21.96
C ASN A 167 -1.46 -3.96 -21.84
N LEU A 168 -2.48 -4.52 -21.17
CA LEU A 168 -2.54 -5.96 -20.91
C LEU A 168 -2.82 -6.76 -22.18
N GLU A 169 -3.63 -6.24 -23.10
CA GLU A 169 -4.00 -6.90 -24.35
C GLU A 169 -2.78 -7.06 -25.27
N LYS A 170 -2.01 -5.99 -25.45
CA LYS A 170 -0.81 -6.00 -26.29
C LYS A 170 0.44 -6.48 -25.55
N ASN A 171 0.35 -6.74 -24.24
CA ASN A 171 1.49 -7.07 -23.38
C ASN A 171 2.60 -6.01 -23.48
N GLU A 172 2.23 -4.72 -23.37
CA GLU A 172 3.14 -3.58 -23.46
C GLU A 172 3.21 -2.83 -22.13
N LEU A 173 4.43 -2.49 -21.72
CA LEU A 173 4.70 -1.60 -20.61
C LEU A 173 4.84 -0.19 -21.15
N ILE A 174 3.93 0.72 -20.75
CA ILE A 174 3.95 2.10 -21.22
C ILE A 174 4.89 2.90 -20.32
N VAL A 175 5.87 3.57 -20.92
CA VAL A 175 6.89 4.33 -20.20
C VAL A 175 6.97 5.77 -20.71
N GLY A 176 7.33 6.69 -19.83
CA GLY A 176 7.48 8.12 -20.13
C GLY A 176 8.67 8.71 -19.38
N GLN A 177 9.23 9.78 -19.92
CA GLN A 177 10.34 10.53 -19.32
C GLN A 177 9.85 11.67 -18.41
N GLY A 178 10.69 12.03 -17.46
CA GLY A 178 10.52 13.20 -16.59
C GLY A 178 9.80 12.90 -15.27
N TYR A 179 10.26 13.57 -14.22
CA TYR A 179 9.62 13.47 -12.89
C TYR A 179 8.23 14.06 -12.87
N GLU A 180 8.00 15.10 -13.67
CA GLU A 180 6.76 15.85 -13.78
C GLU A 180 5.85 15.35 -14.90
N ASN A 181 6.09 14.14 -15.38
CA ASN A 181 5.23 13.54 -16.41
C ASN A 181 3.78 13.46 -15.90
N GLU A 182 2.86 14.14 -16.58
CA GLU A 182 1.46 14.27 -16.18
C GLU A 182 0.75 12.92 -16.02
N MET A 183 1.14 11.92 -16.82
CA MET A 183 0.62 10.55 -16.72
C MET A 183 1.00 9.84 -15.42
N LEU A 184 1.82 10.43 -14.57
CA LEU A 184 2.10 9.94 -13.23
C LEU A 184 1.11 10.49 -12.19
N TYR A 185 0.28 11.49 -12.51
CA TYR A 185 -0.55 12.20 -11.56
C TYR A 185 -2.04 11.96 -11.84
N SER A 186 -2.73 11.41 -10.86
CA SER A 186 -4.18 11.17 -10.91
C SER A 186 -4.93 12.19 -10.07
N THR A 187 -6.16 12.49 -10.43
CA THR A 187 -7.06 13.42 -9.71
C THR A 187 -8.15 12.70 -8.94
N SER A 188 -8.40 11.42 -9.26
CA SER A 188 -9.31 10.54 -8.53
C SER A 188 -8.97 9.08 -8.76
N CYS A 189 -9.61 8.21 -7.98
CA CYS A 189 -9.60 6.76 -8.23
C CYS A 189 -10.93 6.13 -7.84
N THR A 190 -11.26 4.99 -8.45
CA THR A 190 -12.28 4.08 -7.93
C THR A 190 -11.61 3.00 -7.09
N ALA A 191 -12.28 2.59 -6.03
CA ALA A 191 -11.80 1.51 -5.16
C ALA A 191 -12.96 0.61 -4.71
N THR A 192 -12.66 -0.67 -4.53
CA THR A 192 -13.61 -1.72 -4.13
C THR A 192 -13.24 -2.29 -2.76
N ASP A 193 -14.04 -3.23 -2.27
CA ASP A 193 -13.79 -3.90 -0.98
C ASP A 193 -13.62 -2.93 0.19
N LEU A 194 -14.41 -1.85 0.23
CA LEU A 194 -14.37 -0.89 1.34
C LEU A 194 -14.59 -1.60 2.68
N ASN A 195 -13.61 -1.45 3.56
CA ASN A 195 -13.70 -1.87 4.95
C ASN A 195 -13.69 -0.64 5.87
N GLU A 196 -14.73 -0.44 6.62
CA GLU A 196 -14.85 0.60 7.64
C GLU A 196 -14.68 -0.05 9.01
N ILE A 197 -13.61 0.27 9.73
CA ILE A 197 -13.23 -0.42 10.98
C ILE A 197 -14.15 -0.01 12.13
N SER A 198 -14.33 1.29 12.33
CA SER A 198 -15.05 1.81 13.51
C SER A 198 -16.11 2.84 13.14
N ILE A 199 -15.72 3.94 12.54
CA ILE A 199 -16.61 5.04 12.16
C ILE A 199 -16.78 5.04 10.65
N PRO A 200 -18.02 4.99 10.14
CA PRO A 200 -18.27 5.06 8.71
C PRO A 200 -17.77 6.37 8.09
N LEU A 201 -17.24 6.28 6.88
CA LEU A 201 -16.90 7.46 6.09
C LEU A 201 -18.20 8.21 5.72
N VAL A 202 -18.16 9.52 5.86
CA VAL A 202 -19.25 10.43 5.47
C VAL A 202 -18.88 11.08 4.14
N GLU A 203 -19.81 11.09 3.20
CA GLU A 203 -19.60 11.73 1.90
C GLU A 203 -19.33 13.23 2.05
N ASP A 204 -18.56 13.77 1.11
CA ASP A 204 -18.13 15.17 1.06
C ASP A 204 -17.28 15.68 2.23
N LYS A 205 -17.11 14.91 3.28
CA LYS A 205 -16.13 15.22 4.34
C LYS A 205 -14.71 15.02 3.81
N ILE A 206 -13.80 15.93 4.17
CA ILE A 206 -12.37 15.78 3.86
C ILE A 206 -11.72 14.86 4.89
N TYR A 207 -11.06 13.82 4.38
CA TYR A 207 -10.24 12.89 5.14
C TYR A 207 -8.80 12.96 4.70
N GLN A 208 -7.89 12.48 5.53
CA GLN A 208 -6.54 12.17 5.12
C GLN A 208 -6.50 10.76 4.53
N ALA A 209 -5.79 10.56 3.42
CA ALA A 209 -5.63 9.24 2.84
C ALA A 209 -4.18 8.93 2.48
N LYS A 210 -3.79 7.66 2.59
CA LYS A 210 -2.50 7.15 2.10
C LYS A 210 -2.75 6.12 0.99
N PHE A 211 -1.97 6.23 -0.09
CA PHE A 211 -2.04 5.35 -1.26
C PHE A 211 -0.90 4.33 -1.28
N ARG A 212 0.06 4.47 -0.36
CA ARG A 212 1.19 3.56 -0.12
C ARG A 212 1.60 3.60 1.34
N TYR A 213 2.26 2.58 1.83
CA TYR A 213 2.69 2.46 3.23
C TYR A 213 3.49 3.65 3.76
N ARG A 214 4.44 4.19 3.00
CA ARG A 214 5.28 5.32 3.42
C ARG A 214 4.91 6.63 2.75
N ASP A 215 3.69 6.72 2.27
CA ASP A 215 3.18 7.93 1.66
C ASP A 215 2.88 9.01 2.72
N LYS A 216 2.90 10.26 2.28
CA LYS A 216 2.32 11.36 3.07
C LYS A 216 0.81 11.24 3.11
N ASP A 217 0.20 11.96 4.01
CA ASP A 217 -1.25 12.12 4.03
C ASP A 217 -1.70 13.05 2.90
N HIS A 218 -2.73 12.63 2.17
CA HIS A 218 -3.35 13.41 1.09
C HIS A 218 -4.80 13.72 1.45
N PRO A 219 -5.24 14.98 1.32
CA PRO A 219 -6.63 15.34 1.56
C PRO A 219 -7.52 14.82 0.42
N VAL A 220 -8.57 14.07 0.79
CA VAL A 220 -9.50 13.46 -0.16
C VAL A 220 -10.94 13.58 0.30
N LYS A 221 -11.88 13.50 -0.64
CA LYS A 221 -13.30 13.26 -0.41
C LYS A 221 -13.70 11.90 -0.95
N VAL A 222 -14.77 11.34 -0.41
CA VAL A 222 -15.29 10.03 -0.83
C VAL A 222 -16.74 10.16 -1.23
N LYS A 223 -17.11 9.50 -2.34
CA LYS A 223 -18.50 9.20 -2.71
C LYS A 223 -18.70 7.71 -2.71
N LYS A 224 -19.82 7.26 -2.17
CA LYS A 224 -20.15 5.84 -2.05
C LYS A 224 -21.15 5.43 -3.11
N TYR A 225 -20.90 4.28 -3.73
CA TYR A 225 -21.80 3.61 -4.67
C TYR A 225 -22.00 2.16 -4.21
N ASP A 226 -22.96 1.45 -4.79
CA ASP A 226 -23.34 0.10 -4.32
C ASP A 226 -22.17 -0.90 -4.30
N ASN A 227 -21.27 -0.84 -5.27
CA ASN A 227 -20.18 -1.81 -5.45
C ASN A 227 -18.78 -1.21 -5.40
N HIS A 228 -18.63 0.11 -5.31
CA HIS A 228 -17.35 0.78 -5.25
C HIS A 228 -17.47 2.15 -4.54
N ILE A 229 -16.32 2.74 -4.27
CA ILE A 229 -16.23 4.15 -3.87
C ILE A 229 -15.43 4.92 -4.90
N GLU A 230 -15.77 6.19 -5.09
CA GLU A 230 -14.93 7.15 -5.77
C GLU A 230 -14.17 7.97 -4.73
N VAL A 231 -12.85 8.07 -4.88
CA VAL A 231 -11.98 8.88 -4.03
C VAL A 231 -11.49 10.06 -4.85
N ILE A 232 -11.91 11.26 -4.47
CA ILE A 232 -11.62 12.51 -5.17
C ILE A 232 -10.48 13.23 -4.45
N PHE A 233 -9.38 13.48 -5.13
CA PHE A 233 -8.19 14.08 -4.55
C PHE A 233 -8.30 15.60 -4.57
N GLN A 234 -7.90 16.27 -3.49
CA GLN A 234 -7.86 17.72 -3.44
C GLN A 234 -6.63 18.29 -4.15
N GLU A 235 -5.62 17.50 -4.39
CA GLU A 235 -4.42 17.77 -5.19
C GLU A 235 -4.07 16.52 -6.02
N PRO A 236 -3.45 16.65 -7.19
CA PRO A 236 -3.03 15.49 -7.98
C PRO A 236 -2.07 14.59 -7.21
N ILE A 237 -2.33 13.28 -7.21
CA ILE A 237 -1.53 12.29 -6.49
C ILE A 237 -0.69 11.48 -7.46
N ARG A 238 0.62 11.42 -7.15
CA ARG A 238 1.60 10.73 -7.97
C ARG A 238 1.49 9.22 -7.82
N ALA A 239 1.37 8.54 -8.96
CA ALA A 239 1.44 7.07 -9.08
C ALA A 239 0.40 6.35 -8.21
N CYS A 240 -0.85 6.82 -8.19
CA CYS A 240 -1.99 6.06 -7.72
C CYS A 240 -2.07 4.77 -8.54
N THR A 241 -2.01 3.61 -7.87
CA THR A 241 -1.77 2.33 -8.57
C THR A 241 -2.87 1.32 -8.28
N PRO A 242 -3.54 0.78 -9.30
CA PRO A 242 -4.48 -0.32 -9.16
C PRO A 242 -3.87 -1.52 -8.42
N GLY A 243 -4.65 -2.16 -7.54
CA GLY A 243 -4.20 -3.26 -6.69
C GLY A 243 -3.51 -2.83 -5.39
N GLN A 244 -3.20 -1.55 -5.20
CA GLN A 244 -2.79 -1.00 -3.90
C GLN A 244 -4.03 -0.66 -3.07
N ALA A 245 -3.84 -0.44 -1.76
CA ALA A 245 -4.92 0.07 -0.92
C ALA A 245 -4.89 1.60 -0.83
N VAL A 246 -6.07 2.20 -0.78
CA VAL A 246 -6.27 3.54 -0.21
C VAL A 246 -6.74 3.37 1.22
N VAL A 247 -6.08 4.04 2.17
CA VAL A 247 -6.38 3.93 3.61
C VAL A 247 -6.73 5.31 4.15
N PHE A 248 -7.87 5.39 4.83
CA PHE A 248 -8.46 6.64 5.30
C PHE A 248 -8.18 6.90 6.77
N TYR A 249 -7.94 8.15 7.09
CA TYR A 249 -7.66 8.62 8.44
C TYR A 249 -8.46 9.89 8.78
N ASP A 250 -8.86 9.98 10.04
CA ASP A 250 -9.32 11.22 10.66
C ASP A 250 -8.38 11.51 11.83
N ASN A 251 -7.43 12.41 11.61
CA ASN A 251 -6.30 12.65 12.51
C ASN A 251 -5.53 11.34 12.85
N GLU A 252 -5.54 10.94 14.13
CA GLU A 252 -4.88 9.71 14.60
C GLU A 252 -5.68 8.43 14.30
N LEU A 253 -6.96 8.56 13.98
CA LEU A 253 -7.86 7.42 13.81
C LEU A 253 -7.75 6.84 12.39
N CYS A 254 -7.36 5.58 12.27
CA CYS A 254 -7.46 4.81 11.03
C CYS A 254 -8.90 4.31 10.86
N LEU A 255 -9.60 4.86 9.88
CA LEU A 255 -11.01 4.54 9.63
C LEU A 255 -11.20 3.23 8.87
N GLY A 256 -10.19 2.81 8.10
CA GLY A 256 -10.24 1.64 7.25
C GLY A 256 -9.62 1.89 5.88
N GLY A 257 -9.99 1.09 4.89
CA GLY A 257 -9.44 1.23 3.55
C GLY A 257 -10.22 0.48 2.48
N ALA A 258 -9.81 0.67 1.23
CA ALA A 258 -10.38 0.01 0.06
C ALA A 258 -9.24 -0.37 -0.91
N ILE A 259 -9.51 -1.27 -1.86
CA ILE A 259 -8.54 -1.66 -2.88
C ILE A 259 -8.77 -0.80 -4.14
N ILE A 260 -7.76 -0.09 -4.56
CA ILE A 260 -7.79 0.75 -5.77
C ILE A 260 -8.01 -0.14 -6.99
N GLU A 261 -9.06 0.15 -7.75
CA GLU A 261 -9.38 -0.55 -8.99
C GLU A 261 -8.87 0.21 -10.21
N ASN A 262 -9.19 1.51 -10.30
CA ASN A 262 -8.74 2.37 -11.39
C ASN A 262 -8.28 3.72 -10.85
N ALA A 263 -7.33 4.34 -11.55
CA ALA A 263 -6.87 5.69 -11.28
C ALA A 263 -7.19 6.57 -12.51
N TYR A 264 -7.70 7.78 -12.28
CA TYR A 264 -8.13 8.68 -13.33
C TYR A 264 -7.28 9.94 -13.37
N TYR A 265 -6.90 10.30 -14.57
CA TYR A 265 -6.07 11.46 -14.87
C TYR A 265 -6.97 12.62 -15.29
N ASN A 266 -6.53 13.85 -15.08
CA ASN A 266 -7.26 15.01 -15.59
C ASN A 266 -7.04 15.10 -17.09
N LEU A 267 -7.94 14.52 -17.89
CA LEU A 267 -7.89 14.50 -19.36
C LEU A 267 -8.02 15.90 -20.00
N SER A 268 -8.39 16.93 -19.24
CA SER A 268 -8.48 18.30 -19.76
C SER A 268 -7.12 18.92 -20.10
N LEU A 269 -6.00 18.27 -19.72
CA LEU A 269 -4.64 18.71 -20.03
C LEU A 269 -3.97 17.85 -21.12
N ILE A 270 -4.62 16.80 -21.58
CA ILE A 270 -4.10 15.96 -22.67
C ILE A 270 -4.75 16.44 -23.97
N HIS A 271 -4.15 17.41 -24.61
CA HIS A 271 -4.40 17.65 -26.03
C HIS A 271 -3.75 16.50 -26.81
N ILE A 272 -4.58 15.53 -27.22
CA ILE A 272 -4.25 14.56 -28.25
C ILE A 272 -4.52 15.20 -29.62
#